data_dcfa7355a7c91c2a89bd9485c6fa6087
#
_entry.id   dcfa7355a7c91c2a89bd9485c6fa6087
#
_cell.length_a   1.000
_cell.length_b   1.000
_cell.length_c   1.000
_cell.angle_alpha   90.00
_cell.angle_beta   90.00
_cell.angle_gamma   90.00
#
_symmetry.space_group_name_H-M   'P 1'
#
loop_
_entity.id
_entity.type
_entity.pdbx_description
1 polymer ?
#
loop_
_entity_poly.entity_id
_entity_poly.type
_entity_poly.pdbx_seq_one_letter_code
_entity_poly.pdbx_strand_id
1 'polypeptide(L)'
;GRMLRKMDFKNLSRRIGYQGRVLTDYGRVYLQELENKRYKNKFGIELLNILENNTYEELREILEVRKILEKESARLAALNATEEELIFLKENVNRSISLLESEQEIARHDLSFHDMIADMSRNKVLRSTLNFLIKSKKLHLLLIRIRQEMGARILVDHVKVVNAICGRVPKDAETAMEEHIETVIDDVKNYFKEQQKIV
;
A
#
# COMPACT_ATOMS: atom_id res chain seq x y z
N GLY A 1 -28.04 29.56 -19.12
CA GLY A 1 -27.38 30.66 -19.30
C GLY A 1 -25.93 30.89 -18.94
N ARG A 2 -25.60 31.18 -17.67
CA ARG A 2 -24.26 31.66 -17.24
C ARG A 2 -23.14 30.63 -17.47
N MET A 3 -23.41 29.35 -17.26
CA MET A 3 -22.45 28.27 -17.45
C MET A 3 -22.03 28.09 -18.92
N LEU A 4 -22.98 28.11 -19.84
CA LEU A 4 -22.71 28.01 -21.28
C LEU A 4 -21.86 29.18 -21.82
N ARG A 5 -22.13 30.42 -21.36
CA ARG A 5 -21.28 31.58 -21.70
C ARG A 5 -19.85 31.42 -21.18
N LYS A 6 -19.68 30.81 -20.00
CA LYS A 6 -18.37 30.52 -19.43
C LYS A 6 -17.61 29.44 -20.22
N MET A 7 -18.32 28.48 -20.80
CA MET A 7 -17.74 27.50 -21.72
C MET A 7 -17.30 28.14 -23.04
N ASP A 8 -18.11 29.04 -23.60
CA ASP A 8 -17.73 29.80 -24.84
C ASP A 8 -16.50 30.66 -24.56
N PHE A 9 -16.47 31.39 -23.42
CA PHE A 9 -15.32 32.22 -23.05
C PHE A 9 -14.02 31.41 -22.90
N LYS A 10 -14.13 30.16 -22.46
CA LYS A 10 -12.99 29.22 -22.35
C LYS A 10 -12.70 28.48 -23.66
N ASN A 11 -13.34 28.85 -24.76
CA ASN A 11 -13.21 28.18 -26.06
C ASN A 11 -13.54 26.68 -26.03
N LEU A 12 -14.34 26.22 -25.06
CA LEU A 12 -14.79 24.83 -24.95
C LEU A 12 -16.01 24.55 -25.81
N SER A 13 -16.84 25.57 -26.05
CA SER A 13 -18.01 25.51 -26.92
C SER A 13 -18.09 26.74 -27.80
N ARG A 14 -18.84 26.61 -28.90
CA ARG A 14 -19.20 27.73 -29.79
C ARG A 14 -20.68 27.66 -30.11
N ARG A 15 -21.30 28.83 -30.29
CA ARG A 15 -22.68 28.94 -30.69
C ARG A 15 -22.87 28.69 -32.19
N ILE A 16 -23.88 27.94 -32.57
CA ILE A 16 -24.29 27.75 -33.98
C ILE A 16 -25.65 28.42 -34.17
N GLY A 17 -25.62 29.69 -34.55
CA GLY A 17 -26.85 30.46 -34.81
C GLY A 17 -27.92 30.28 -33.74
N TYR A 18 -29.14 29.93 -34.15
CA TYR A 18 -30.28 29.61 -33.27
C TYR A 18 -30.35 28.13 -32.85
N GLN A 19 -29.48 27.26 -33.40
CA GLN A 19 -29.51 25.81 -33.17
C GLN A 19 -28.85 25.38 -31.85
N GLY A 20 -28.24 26.31 -31.13
CA GLY A 20 -27.61 25.99 -29.86
C GLY A 20 -26.09 26.12 -29.86
N ARG A 21 -25.40 25.19 -29.17
CA ARG A 21 -23.95 25.16 -29.04
C ARG A 21 -23.37 23.79 -29.33
N VAL A 22 -22.17 23.76 -29.86
CA VAL A 22 -21.37 22.54 -30.05
C VAL A 22 -20.02 22.71 -29.35
N LEU A 23 -19.42 21.60 -28.98
CA LEU A 23 -18.04 21.60 -28.51
C LEU A 23 -17.10 21.98 -29.65
N THR A 24 -16.10 22.78 -29.34
CA THR A 24 -14.96 22.97 -30.20
C THR A 24 -14.06 21.73 -30.20
N ASP A 25 -13.07 21.65 -31.10
CA ASP A 25 -12.07 20.56 -31.05
C ASP A 25 -11.33 20.57 -29.73
N TYR A 26 -10.94 21.75 -29.24
CA TYR A 26 -10.36 21.93 -27.92
C TYR A 26 -11.32 21.46 -26.81
N GLY A 27 -12.61 21.81 -26.92
CA GLY A 27 -13.63 21.36 -25.97
C GLY A 27 -13.81 19.84 -25.93
N ARG A 28 -13.68 19.16 -27.08
CA ARG A 28 -13.72 17.68 -27.16
C ARG A 28 -12.51 17.03 -26.46
N VAL A 29 -11.32 17.54 -26.73
CA VAL A 29 -10.09 17.07 -26.05
C VAL A 29 -10.19 17.28 -24.56
N TYR A 30 -10.62 18.47 -24.12
CA TYR A 30 -10.78 18.78 -22.69
C TYR A 30 -11.83 17.88 -22.01
N LEU A 31 -12.94 17.58 -22.69
CA LEU A 31 -13.94 16.64 -22.16
C LEU A 31 -13.34 15.24 -21.98
N GLN A 32 -12.60 14.75 -22.94
CA GLN A 32 -11.94 13.45 -22.87
C GLN A 32 -10.91 13.38 -21.73
N GLU A 33 -10.16 14.46 -21.51
CA GLU A 33 -9.25 14.56 -20.35
C GLU A 33 -10.00 14.51 -19.02
N LEU A 34 -11.13 15.23 -18.91
CA LEU A 34 -12.00 15.20 -17.72
C LEU A 34 -12.59 13.81 -17.47
N GLU A 35 -13.06 13.14 -18.51
CA GLU A 35 -13.60 11.77 -18.41
C GLU A 35 -12.52 10.78 -17.96
N ASN A 36 -11.32 10.85 -18.54
CA ASN A 36 -10.18 10.04 -18.13
C ASN A 36 -9.78 10.31 -16.68
N LYS A 37 -9.76 11.58 -16.26
CA LYS A 37 -9.48 11.95 -14.87
C LYS A 37 -10.56 11.44 -13.92
N ARG A 38 -11.84 11.55 -14.30
CA ARG A 38 -12.98 11.03 -13.52
C ARG A 38 -12.89 9.51 -13.38
N TYR A 39 -12.56 8.80 -14.46
CA TYR A 39 -12.40 7.36 -14.45
C TYR A 39 -11.27 6.94 -13.48
N LYS A 40 -10.08 7.53 -13.61
CA LYS A 40 -8.95 7.27 -12.70
C LYS A 40 -9.30 7.55 -11.24
N ASN A 41 -9.97 8.68 -10.97
CA ASN A 41 -10.39 9.06 -9.62
C ASN A 41 -11.42 8.08 -9.04
N LYS A 42 -12.35 7.56 -9.86
CA LYS A 42 -13.36 6.61 -9.39
C LYS A 42 -12.72 5.35 -8.81
N PHE A 43 -11.79 4.73 -9.53
CA PHE A 43 -11.09 3.53 -9.06
C PHE A 43 -10.21 3.81 -7.83
N GLY A 44 -9.52 4.96 -7.82
CA GLY A 44 -8.73 5.36 -6.65
C GLY A 44 -9.58 5.55 -5.40
N ILE A 45 -10.74 6.19 -5.52
CA ILE A 45 -11.68 6.40 -4.41
C ILE A 45 -12.28 5.07 -3.93
N GLU A 46 -12.67 4.18 -4.85
CA GLU A 46 -13.19 2.86 -4.52
C GLU A 46 -12.19 2.05 -3.69
N LEU A 47 -10.94 1.99 -4.13
CA LEU A 47 -9.89 1.29 -3.41
C LEU A 47 -9.56 1.95 -2.06
N LEU A 48 -9.54 3.30 -1.99
CA LEU A 48 -9.37 4.02 -0.72
C LEU A 48 -10.49 3.70 0.27
N ASN A 49 -11.74 3.61 -0.19
CA ASN A 49 -12.87 3.23 0.67
C ASN A 49 -12.69 1.83 1.26
N ILE A 50 -12.21 0.85 0.45
CA ILE A 50 -11.88 -0.50 0.95
C ILE A 50 -10.80 -0.43 2.04
N LEU A 51 -9.75 0.37 1.83
CA LEU A 51 -8.66 0.53 2.80
C LEU A 51 -9.07 1.24 4.11
N GLU A 52 -10.24 1.88 4.15
CA GLU A 52 -10.74 2.65 5.31
C GLU A 52 -11.79 1.92 6.14
N ASN A 53 -12.50 0.92 5.59
CA ASN A 53 -13.62 0.25 6.26
C ASN A 53 -13.19 -0.65 7.42
N ASN A 54 -12.05 -1.34 7.30
CA ASN A 54 -11.43 -2.17 8.34
C ASN A 54 -12.32 -3.31 8.88
N THR A 55 -13.19 -3.91 8.06
CA THR A 55 -13.86 -5.16 8.39
C THR A 55 -12.86 -6.33 8.34
N TYR A 56 -13.19 -7.45 8.97
CA TYR A 56 -12.34 -8.65 8.91
C TYR A 56 -12.08 -9.09 7.47
N GLU A 57 -13.14 -9.15 6.65
CA GLU A 57 -13.05 -9.56 5.26
C GLU A 57 -12.13 -8.66 4.45
N GLU A 58 -12.27 -7.34 4.59
CA GLU A 58 -11.43 -6.37 3.87
C GLU A 58 -9.97 -6.43 4.33
N LEU A 59 -9.73 -6.53 5.64
CA LEU A 59 -8.37 -6.69 6.17
C LEU A 59 -7.70 -7.97 5.63
N ARG A 60 -8.43 -9.08 5.60
CA ARG A 60 -7.96 -10.35 5.05
C ARG A 60 -7.62 -10.22 3.56
N GLU A 61 -8.50 -9.64 2.76
CA GLU A 61 -8.29 -9.46 1.32
C GLU A 61 -7.09 -8.54 1.02
N ILE A 62 -6.94 -7.46 1.78
CA ILE A 62 -5.77 -6.56 1.68
C ILE A 62 -4.47 -7.32 2.00
N LEU A 63 -4.46 -8.13 3.07
CA LEU A 63 -3.29 -8.89 3.47
C LEU A 63 -2.96 -10.02 2.47
N GLU A 64 -3.95 -10.65 1.87
CA GLU A 64 -3.73 -11.63 0.79
C GLU A 64 -3.04 -10.99 -0.43
N VAL A 65 -3.46 -9.78 -0.83
CA VAL A 65 -2.79 -9.03 -1.91
C VAL A 65 -1.39 -8.58 -1.48
N ARG A 66 -1.22 -8.09 -0.26
CA ARG A 66 0.10 -7.75 0.30
C ARG A 66 1.04 -8.96 0.27
N LYS A 67 0.57 -10.14 0.71
CA LYS A 67 1.36 -11.38 0.67
C LYS A 67 1.92 -11.65 -0.71
N ILE A 68 1.09 -11.57 -1.76
CA ILE A 68 1.52 -11.78 -3.14
C ILE A 68 2.60 -10.78 -3.57
N LEU A 69 2.40 -9.49 -3.28
CA LEU A 69 3.31 -8.44 -3.70
C LEU A 69 4.59 -8.39 -2.87
N GLU A 70 4.49 -8.60 -1.56
CA GLU A 70 5.63 -8.46 -0.65
C GLU A 70 6.59 -9.64 -0.73
N LYS A 71 6.09 -10.88 -0.90
CA LYS A 71 6.98 -12.02 -1.13
C LYS A 71 7.77 -11.88 -2.43
N GLU A 72 7.15 -11.37 -3.50
CA GLU A 72 7.88 -11.06 -4.74
C GLU A 72 8.87 -9.91 -4.56
N SER A 73 8.51 -8.89 -3.74
CA SER A 73 9.45 -7.82 -3.39
C SER A 73 10.69 -8.35 -2.68
N ALA A 74 10.52 -9.24 -1.70
CA ALA A 74 11.63 -9.84 -0.96
C ALA A 74 12.50 -10.73 -1.86
N ARG A 75 11.87 -11.53 -2.73
CA ARG A 75 12.57 -12.35 -3.73
C ARG A 75 13.45 -11.49 -4.64
N LEU A 76 12.91 -10.39 -5.15
CA LEU A 76 13.63 -9.46 -6.02
C LEU A 76 14.69 -8.66 -5.25
N ALA A 77 14.44 -8.28 -4.00
CA ALA A 77 15.40 -7.61 -3.14
C ALA A 77 16.63 -8.48 -2.91
N ALA A 78 16.47 -9.79 -2.67
CA ALA A 78 17.60 -10.72 -2.55
C ALA A 78 18.50 -10.78 -3.80
N LEU A 79 17.91 -10.52 -5.00
CA LEU A 79 18.66 -10.47 -6.26
C LEU A 79 19.32 -9.12 -6.54
N ASN A 80 18.64 -8.02 -6.20
CA ASN A 80 18.93 -6.70 -6.73
C ASN A 80 19.51 -5.71 -5.73
N ALA A 81 19.43 -6.00 -4.41
CA ALA A 81 19.92 -5.08 -3.38
C ALA A 81 21.44 -4.92 -3.44
N THR A 82 21.92 -3.70 -3.22
CA THR A 82 23.35 -3.44 -3.05
C THR A 82 23.83 -3.87 -1.66
N GLU A 83 25.14 -4.00 -1.46
CA GLU A 83 25.70 -4.34 -0.14
C GLU A 83 25.36 -3.27 0.91
N GLU A 84 25.42 -1.99 0.52
CA GLU A 84 25.07 -0.87 1.40
C GLU A 84 23.61 -0.92 1.84
N GLU A 85 22.70 -1.28 0.94
CA GLU A 85 21.28 -1.44 1.25
C GLU A 85 21.03 -2.60 2.21
N LEU A 86 21.72 -3.73 2.04
CA LEU A 86 21.62 -4.88 2.94
C LEU A 86 22.14 -4.55 4.34
N ILE A 87 23.27 -3.86 4.43
CA ILE A 87 23.82 -3.39 5.70
C ILE A 87 22.81 -2.45 6.38
N PHE A 88 22.31 -1.46 5.65
CA PHE A 88 21.34 -0.50 6.18
C PHE A 88 20.04 -1.17 6.66
N LEU A 89 19.50 -2.11 5.89
CA LEU A 89 18.30 -2.88 6.26
C LEU A 89 18.51 -3.63 7.58
N LYS A 90 19.64 -4.33 7.71
CA LYS A 90 19.99 -5.10 8.90
C LYS A 90 20.18 -4.22 10.13
N GLU A 91 20.90 -3.11 9.99
CA GLU A 91 21.12 -2.16 11.08
C GLU A 91 19.82 -1.50 11.52
N ASN A 92 18.95 -1.11 10.57
CA ASN A 92 17.66 -0.50 10.83
C ASN A 92 16.76 -1.42 11.68
N VAL A 93 16.62 -2.68 11.31
CA VAL A 93 15.79 -3.65 12.06
C VAL A 93 16.39 -3.92 13.45
N ASN A 94 17.70 -4.16 13.57
CA ASN A 94 18.35 -4.41 14.85
C ASN A 94 18.20 -3.21 15.82
N ARG A 95 18.38 -2.01 15.31
CA ARG A 95 18.20 -0.77 16.09
C ARG A 95 16.76 -0.60 16.56
N SER A 96 15.79 -0.91 15.71
CA SER A 96 14.37 -0.78 16.03
C SER A 96 13.95 -1.70 17.18
N ILE A 97 14.45 -2.94 17.20
CA ILE A 97 14.16 -3.92 18.28
C ILE A 97 14.61 -3.41 19.65
N SER A 98 15.71 -2.64 19.72
CA SER A 98 16.31 -2.20 20.98
C SER A 98 15.80 -0.85 21.50
N LEU A 99 15.14 -0.04 20.65
CA LEU A 99 14.89 1.37 20.98
C LEU A 99 13.40 1.78 20.95
N LEU A 100 12.49 0.96 20.39
CA LEU A 100 11.12 1.41 20.15
C LEU A 100 10.16 0.93 21.23
N GLU A 101 9.43 1.87 21.82
CA GLU A 101 8.47 1.63 22.89
C GLU A 101 7.03 1.98 22.52
N SER A 102 6.81 2.98 21.64
CA SER A 102 5.47 3.44 21.28
C SER A 102 4.91 2.74 20.03
N GLU A 103 3.59 2.54 19.98
CA GLU A 103 2.88 2.01 18.79
C GLU A 103 3.20 2.81 17.52
N GLN A 104 3.29 4.15 17.63
CA GLN A 104 3.57 5.02 16.48
C GLN A 104 5.00 4.83 15.95
N GLU A 105 5.96 4.56 16.82
CA GLU A 105 7.34 4.27 16.41
C GLU A 105 7.42 2.89 15.76
N ILE A 106 6.81 1.88 16.37
CA ILE A 106 6.73 0.54 15.79
C ILE A 106 6.08 0.60 14.41
N ALA A 107 4.93 1.29 14.28
CA ALA A 107 4.23 1.42 13.00
C ALA A 107 5.09 2.12 11.92
N ARG A 108 5.84 3.16 12.28
CA ARG A 108 6.74 3.85 11.32
C ARG A 108 7.86 2.93 10.85
N HIS A 109 8.45 2.17 11.76
CA HIS A 109 9.55 1.26 11.44
C HIS A 109 9.08 0.06 10.63
N ASP A 110 7.94 -0.52 10.97
CA ASP A 110 7.30 -1.57 10.20
C ASP A 110 7.03 -1.12 8.76
N LEU A 111 6.40 0.05 8.60
CA LEU A 111 6.17 0.65 7.29
C LEU A 111 7.46 0.90 6.50
N SER A 112 8.50 1.44 7.17
CA SER A 112 9.81 1.69 6.56
C SER A 112 10.50 0.40 6.12
N PHE A 113 10.38 -0.67 6.90
CA PHE A 113 10.90 -1.99 6.57
C PHE A 113 10.34 -2.52 5.25
N HIS A 114 9.01 -2.52 5.10
CA HIS A 114 8.35 -2.98 3.88
C HIS A 114 8.66 -2.08 2.67
N ASP A 115 8.72 -0.75 2.86
CA ASP A 115 9.05 0.22 1.79
C ASP A 115 10.51 0.04 1.30
N MET A 116 11.46 -0.20 2.21
CA MET A 116 12.87 -0.49 1.85
C MET A 116 12.98 -1.76 1.00
N ILE A 117 12.32 -2.85 1.38
CA ILE A 117 12.35 -4.10 0.61
C ILE A 117 11.71 -3.90 -0.76
N ALA A 118 10.60 -3.18 -0.83
CA ALA A 118 9.95 -2.85 -2.09
C ALA A 118 10.84 -1.98 -3.00
N ASP A 119 11.63 -1.08 -2.45
CA ASP A 119 12.59 -0.25 -3.21
C ASP A 119 13.75 -1.09 -3.75
N MET A 120 14.31 -1.98 -2.91
CA MET A 120 15.36 -2.93 -3.29
C MET A 120 14.90 -3.91 -4.38
N SER A 121 13.60 -4.14 -4.55
CA SER A 121 13.06 -4.98 -5.63
C SER A 121 13.39 -4.45 -7.03
N ARG A 122 13.69 -3.17 -7.18
CA ARG A 122 13.89 -2.44 -8.45
C ARG A 122 12.68 -2.47 -9.38
N ASN A 123 11.52 -2.90 -8.90
CA ASN A 123 10.25 -2.89 -9.64
C ASN A 123 9.38 -1.72 -9.20
N LYS A 124 9.42 -0.63 -9.98
CA LYS A 124 8.68 0.62 -9.68
C LYS A 124 7.16 0.43 -9.60
N VAL A 125 6.59 -0.48 -10.39
CA VAL A 125 5.14 -0.75 -10.39
C VAL A 125 4.76 -1.47 -9.12
N LEU A 126 5.49 -2.53 -8.75
CA LEU A 126 5.30 -3.28 -7.52
C LEU A 126 5.41 -2.38 -6.30
N ARG A 127 6.49 -1.59 -6.20
CA ARG A 127 6.69 -0.60 -5.13
C ARG A 127 5.52 0.38 -5.03
N SER A 128 5.08 0.97 -6.16
CA SER A 128 3.97 1.94 -6.16
C SER A 128 2.66 1.32 -5.72
N THR A 129 2.38 0.08 -6.13
CA THR A 129 1.18 -0.65 -5.74
C THR A 129 1.19 -0.99 -4.25
N LEU A 130 2.30 -1.52 -3.74
CA LEU A 130 2.49 -1.77 -2.31
C LEU A 130 2.31 -0.49 -1.49
N ASN A 131 2.99 0.58 -1.87
CA ASN A 131 2.89 1.87 -1.18
C ASN A 131 1.46 2.39 -1.11
N PHE A 132 0.67 2.17 -2.15
CA PHE A 132 -0.74 2.54 -2.12
C PHE A 132 -1.53 1.72 -1.08
N LEU A 133 -1.26 0.44 -0.94
CA LEU A 133 -1.93 -0.45 0.00
C LEU A 133 -1.50 -0.21 1.47
N ILE A 134 -0.19 -0.04 1.71
CA ILE A 134 0.35 0.00 3.08
C ILE A 134 0.39 1.40 3.71
N LYS A 135 0.35 2.49 2.92
CA LYS A 135 0.48 3.87 3.44
C LYS A 135 -0.81 4.46 4.03
N SER A 136 -1.90 3.70 4.12
CA SER A 136 -3.05 4.11 4.94
C SER A 136 -2.64 4.08 6.42
N LYS A 137 -2.36 5.26 6.98
CA LYS A 137 -1.92 5.39 8.38
C LYS A 137 -2.90 4.74 9.36
N LYS A 138 -4.21 4.86 9.10
CA LYS A 138 -5.26 4.31 9.94
C LYS A 138 -5.22 2.77 9.93
N LEU A 139 -5.18 2.19 8.74
CA LEU A 139 -5.08 0.74 8.56
C LEU A 139 -3.81 0.18 9.21
N HIS A 140 -2.68 0.83 8.97
CA HIS A 140 -1.39 0.37 9.47
C HIS A 140 -1.33 0.37 11.00
N LEU A 141 -1.79 1.45 11.65
CA LEU A 141 -1.87 1.52 13.11
C LEU A 141 -2.83 0.46 13.69
N LEU A 142 -3.95 0.18 13.00
CA LEU A 142 -4.87 -0.88 13.41
C LEU A 142 -4.19 -2.26 13.38
N LEU A 143 -3.45 -2.58 12.31
CA LEU A 143 -2.72 -3.84 12.21
C LEU A 143 -1.66 -3.98 13.32
N ILE A 144 -0.90 -2.92 13.61
CA ILE A 144 0.08 -2.94 14.70
C ILE A 144 -0.60 -3.21 16.03
N ARG A 145 -1.72 -2.54 16.33
CA ARG A 145 -2.48 -2.75 17.57
C ARG A 145 -3.00 -4.19 17.66
N ILE A 146 -3.64 -4.71 16.63
CA ILE A 146 -4.13 -6.10 16.59
C ILE A 146 -2.99 -7.07 16.91
N ARG A 147 -1.85 -6.92 16.25
CA ARG A 147 -0.70 -7.79 16.45
C ARG A 147 -0.14 -7.70 17.88
N GLN A 148 -0.10 -6.50 18.47
CA GLN A 148 0.33 -6.33 19.87
C GLN A 148 -0.65 -7.00 20.85
N GLU A 149 -1.97 -6.87 20.64
CA GLU A 149 -2.98 -7.53 21.44
C GLU A 149 -2.90 -9.06 21.33
N MET A 150 -2.47 -9.58 20.18
CA MET A 150 -2.19 -11.02 19.98
C MET A 150 -0.81 -11.46 20.51
N GLY A 151 -0.06 -10.56 21.13
CA GLY A 151 1.26 -10.86 21.71
C GLY A 151 2.39 -10.98 20.70
N ALA A 152 2.21 -10.50 19.47
CA ALA A 152 3.23 -10.57 18.43
C ALA A 152 4.45 -9.69 18.74
N ARG A 153 5.63 -10.23 18.44
CA ARG A 153 6.91 -9.50 18.53
C ARG A 153 7.28 -8.93 17.18
N ILE A 154 6.48 -7.95 16.70
CA ILE A 154 6.45 -7.42 15.34
C ILE A 154 7.85 -7.19 14.74
N LEU A 155 8.72 -6.47 15.45
CA LEU A 155 10.04 -6.12 14.95
C LEU A 155 11.00 -7.31 14.94
N VAL A 156 10.79 -8.30 15.82
CA VAL A 156 11.61 -9.52 15.87
C VAL A 156 11.30 -10.43 14.68
N ASP A 157 10.03 -10.46 14.23
CA ASP A 157 9.62 -11.24 13.07
C ASP A 157 10.33 -10.79 11.79
N HIS A 158 10.70 -9.51 11.69
CA HIS A 158 11.45 -8.97 10.55
C HIS A 158 12.87 -9.54 10.42
N VAL A 159 13.50 -9.97 11.52
CA VAL A 159 14.87 -10.50 11.50
C VAL A 159 15.01 -11.70 10.58
N LYS A 160 14.00 -12.58 10.54
CA LYS A 160 13.99 -13.75 9.67
C LYS A 160 14.00 -13.35 8.20
N VAL A 161 13.19 -12.36 7.84
CA VAL A 161 13.11 -11.83 6.47
C VAL A 161 14.42 -11.15 6.07
N VAL A 162 15.00 -10.32 6.96
CA VAL A 162 16.30 -9.66 6.71
C VAL A 162 17.40 -10.68 6.47
N ASN A 163 17.49 -11.70 7.32
CA ASN A 163 18.52 -12.73 7.17
C ASN A 163 18.39 -13.48 5.84
N ALA A 164 17.18 -13.80 5.40
CA ALA A 164 16.93 -14.46 4.14
C ALA A 164 17.32 -13.57 2.93
N ILE A 165 16.96 -12.27 2.96
CA ILE A 165 17.34 -11.32 1.91
C ILE A 165 18.87 -11.14 1.88
N CYS A 166 19.52 -10.96 3.04
CA CYS A 166 20.97 -10.82 3.14
C CYS A 166 21.73 -12.10 2.71
N GLY A 167 21.09 -13.26 2.85
CA GLY A 167 21.62 -14.54 2.34
C GLY A 167 21.63 -14.64 0.82
N ARG A 168 21.00 -13.69 0.12
CA ARG A 168 20.91 -13.63 -1.36
C ARG A 168 20.37 -14.93 -1.99
N VAL A 169 19.50 -15.65 -1.27
CA VAL A 169 18.77 -16.79 -1.79
C VAL A 169 17.32 -16.36 -2.05
N PRO A 170 16.93 -16.12 -3.32
CA PRO A 170 15.62 -15.53 -3.64
C PRO A 170 14.44 -16.33 -3.10
N LYS A 171 14.54 -17.68 -3.12
CA LYS A 171 13.47 -18.54 -2.63
C LYS A 171 13.29 -18.47 -1.12
N ASP A 172 14.40 -18.34 -0.37
CA ASP A 172 14.33 -18.22 1.09
C ASP A 172 13.73 -16.86 1.49
N ALA A 173 14.09 -15.79 0.78
CA ALA A 173 13.53 -14.46 0.99
C ALA A 173 12.02 -14.41 0.68
N GLU A 174 11.59 -15.04 -0.42
CA GLU A 174 10.19 -15.23 -0.78
C GLU A 174 9.42 -15.93 0.35
N THR A 175 9.93 -17.09 0.78
CA THR A 175 9.31 -17.92 1.82
C THR A 175 9.25 -17.19 3.16
N ALA A 176 10.34 -16.53 3.58
CA ALA A 176 10.38 -15.80 4.85
C ALA A 176 9.37 -14.65 4.89
N MET A 177 9.19 -13.91 3.79
CA MET A 177 8.20 -12.85 3.71
C MET A 177 6.77 -13.41 3.64
N GLU A 178 6.55 -14.50 2.93
CA GLU A 178 5.25 -15.17 2.88
C GLU A 178 4.80 -15.61 4.28
N GLU A 179 5.66 -16.29 5.03
CA GLU A 179 5.41 -16.71 6.41
C GLU A 179 5.18 -15.51 7.34
N HIS A 180 5.92 -14.40 7.15
CA HIS A 180 5.73 -13.18 7.90
C HIS A 180 4.30 -12.62 7.70
N ILE A 181 3.83 -12.48 6.47
CA ILE A 181 2.48 -11.95 6.20
C ILE A 181 1.40 -12.96 6.62
N GLU A 182 1.63 -14.26 6.51
CA GLU A 182 0.71 -15.28 7.03
C GLU A 182 0.52 -15.17 8.53
N THR A 183 1.58 -14.88 9.29
CA THR A 183 1.49 -14.59 10.73
C THR A 183 0.58 -13.38 10.99
N VAL A 184 0.69 -12.32 10.19
CA VAL A 184 -0.20 -11.13 10.30
C VAL A 184 -1.66 -11.50 10.02
N ILE A 185 -1.91 -12.34 9.01
CA ILE A 185 -3.26 -12.82 8.67
C ILE A 185 -3.85 -13.64 9.84
N ASP A 186 -3.05 -14.52 10.43
CA ASP A 186 -3.49 -15.32 11.57
C ASP A 186 -3.75 -14.48 12.81
N ASP A 187 -2.93 -13.47 13.09
CA ASP A 187 -3.17 -12.52 14.19
C ASP A 187 -4.50 -11.79 14.00
N VAL A 188 -4.77 -11.26 12.81
CA VAL A 188 -6.05 -10.59 12.47
C VAL A 188 -7.22 -11.56 12.65
N LYS A 189 -7.12 -12.78 12.14
CA LYS A 189 -8.17 -13.81 12.27
C LYS A 189 -8.47 -14.15 13.73
N ASN A 190 -7.44 -14.32 14.54
CA ASN A 190 -7.60 -14.67 15.95
C ASN A 190 -8.20 -13.51 16.74
N TYR A 191 -7.76 -12.29 16.50
CA TYR A 191 -8.31 -11.08 17.09
C TYR A 191 -9.83 -10.99 16.89
N PHE A 192 -10.31 -11.10 15.65
CA PHE A 192 -11.76 -11.02 15.38
C PHE A 192 -12.55 -12.19 15.95
N LYS A 193 -11.96 -13.39 16.05
CA LYS A 193 -12.59 -14.52 16.73
C LYS A 193 -12.75 -14.29 18.25
N GLU A 194 -11.78 -13.65 18.86
CA GLU A 194 -11.84 -13.33 20.29
C GLU A 194 -12.90 -12.25 20.58
N GLN A 195 -12.98 -11.22 19.73
CA GLN A 195 -14.01 -10.19 19.85
C GLN A 195 -15.43 -10.74 19.72
N GLN A 196 -15.67 -11.75 18.86
CA GLN A 196 -16.98 -12.40 18.71
C GLN A 196 -17.38 -13.29 19.91
N LYS A 197 -16.44 -13.73 20.74
CA LYS A 197 -16.72 -14.53 21.95
C LYS A 197 -17.13 -13.68 23.16
N ILE A 198 -16.91 -12.37 23.08
CA ILE A 198 -17.18 -11.42 24.19
C ILE A 198 -18.59 -10.81 24.04
N VAL A 199 -19.28 -11.02 22.91
CA VAL A 199 -20.67 -10.62 22.66
C VAL A 199 -21.60 -11.79 22.86
#